data_1c500791f89df3bdd736957b901cc097
#
_entry.id   1c500791f89df3bdd736957b901cc097
#
_cell.length_a   1.000
_cell.length_b   1.000
_cell.length_c   1.000
_cell.angle_alpha   90.00
_cell.angle_beta   90.00
_cell.angle_gamma   90.00
#
_symmetry.space_group_name_H-M   'P 1'
#
loop_
_entity.id
_entity.type
_entity.pdbx_description
1 polymer ?
#
loop_
_entity_poly.entity_id
_entity_poly.type
_entity_poly.pdbx_seq_one_letter_code
_entity_poly.pdbx_strand_id
1 'polypeptide(L)'
;SIKDRTALGIIRHAEKQGLLKKGGTIVEGTAGNTGIGLAMIGRVLGYRTLIVIPETQSPEKFEALRLFGAELKLVPEAPYSTPRHFVRIAELLTQEMNEASPGAAFGARQFDNVANREFHSATTGAEIWEQTGGKIDGFNCAVGTGGTLAGVGMALKARNPKVVIALSDPMGA
;
A
#
# COMPACT_ATOMS: atom_id res chain seq x y z
N SER A 1 -10.93 -3.26 0.83
CA SER A 1 -10.69 -2.62 -0.49
C SER A 1 -9.59 -3.33 -1.25
N ILE A 2 -9.33 -2.94 -2.49
CA ILE A 2 -8.20 -3.51 -3.26
C ILE A 2 -6.84 -3.25 -2.57
N LYS A 3 -6.75 -2.26 -1.70
CA LYS A 3 -5.55 -1.95 -0.92
C LYS A 3 -5.21 -2.99 0.14
N ASP A 4 -6.14 -3.84 0.51
CA ASP A 4 -5.89 -4.95 1.43
C ASP A 4 -4.92 -5.96 0.79
N ARG A 5 -5.05 -6.16 -0.53
CA ARG A 5 -4.10 -6.97 -1.32
C ARG A 5 -2.72 -6.31 -1.38
N THR A 6 -2.66 -5.01 -1.62
CA THR A 6 -1.41 -4.22 -1.58
C THR A 6 -0.72 -4.37 -0.22
N ALA A 7 -1.46 -4.18 0.88
CA ALA A 7 -0.95 -4.30 2.23
C ALA A 7 -0.41 -5.70 2.53
N LEU A 8 -1.16 -6.74 2.18
CA LEU A 8 -0.73 -8.13 2.34
C LEU A 8 0.55 -8.42 1.55
N GLY A 9 0.61 -7.99 0.29
CA GLY A 9 1.79 -8.17 -0.57
C GLY A 9 3.04 -7.51 0.00
N ILE A 10 2.93 -6.26 0.45
CA ILE A 10 4.03 -5.50 1.07
C ILE A 10 4.51 -6.18 2.36
N ILE A 11 3.59 -6.58 3.25
CA ILE A 11 3.95 -7.23 4.52
C ILE A 11 4.65 -8.57 4.25
N ARG A 12 4.08 -9.42 3.39
CA ARG A 12 4.67 -10.73 3.06
C ARG A 12 6.03 -10.62 2.38
N HIS A 13 6.20 -9.62 1.53
CA HIS A 13 7.50 -9.34 0.93
C HIS A 13 8.52 -8.94 2.01
N ALA A 14 8.15 -8.04 2.91
CA ALA A 14 9.02 -7.58 4.00
C ALA A 14 9.42 -8.72 4.95
N GLU A 15 8.49 -9.61 5.30
CA GLU A 15 8.76 -10.82 6.08
C GLU A 15 9.79 -11.71 5.37
N LYS A 16 9.56 -11.99 4.08
CA LYS A 16 10.44 -12.84 3.27
C LYS A 16 11.86 -12.28 3.14
N GLN A 17 11.99 -10.96 3.07
CA GLN A 17 13.28 -10.27 2.98
C GLN A 17 13.95 -10.03 4.35
N GLY A 18 13.29 -10.37 5.45
CA GLY A 18 13.79 -10.10 6.80
C GLY A 18 13.79 -8.62 7.19
N LEU A 19 13.08 -7.78 6.43
CA LEU A 19 12.96 -6.34 6.66
C LEU A 19 11.96 -6.00 7.78
N LEU A 20 10.99 -6.88 8.03
CA LEU A 20 9.99 -6.76 9.09
C LEU A 20 10.16 -7.90 10.07
N LYS A 21 10.63 -7.59 11.27
CA LYS A 21 10.82 -8.56 12.36
C LYS A 21 9.51 -8.80 13.10
N LYS A 22 9.34 -9.99 13.66
CA LYS A 22 8.17 -10.34 14.48
C LYS A 22 7.94 -9.31 15.59
N GLY A 23 6.72 -8.80 15.69
CA GLY A 23 6.35 -7.75 16.66
C GLY A 23 6.86 -6.33 16.29
N GLY A 24 7.51 -6.17 15.14
CA GLY A 24 7.97 -4.87 14.65
C GLY A 24 6.82 -3.93 14.29
N THR A 25 7.17 -2.70 13.94
CA THR A 25 6.21 -1.65 13.59
C THR A 25 6.22 -1.39 12.09
N ILE A 26 5.05 -1.49 11.46
CA ILE A 26 4.84 -1.05 10.08
C ILE A 26 4.52 0.44 10.11
N VAL A 27 5.27 1.24 9.36
CA VAL A 27 5.08 2.69 9.26
C VAL A 27 4.65 3.05 7.85
N GLU A 28 3.61 3.87 7.72
CA GLU A 28 3.15 4.36 6.42
C GLU A 28 2.59 5.77 6.52
N GLY A 29 2.97 6.61 5.58
CA GLY A 29 2.35 7.93 5.36
C GLY A 29 1.22 7.81 4.35
N THR A 30 -0.03 7.86 4.81
CA THR A 30 -1.17 7.70 3.90
C THR A 30 -2.45 8.32 4.44
N ALA A 31 -3.22 8.93 3.54
CA ALA A 31 -4.57 9.42 3.81
C ALA A 31 -5.67 8.44 3.36
N GLY A 32 -5.29 7.25 2.86
CA GLY A 32 -6.19 6.35 2.15
C GLY A 32 -6.31 4.94 2.73
N ASN A 33 -6.95 4.10 1.94
CA ASN A 33 -7.27 2.71 2.30
C ASN A 33 -6.05 1.81 2.53
N THR A 34 -4.84 2.21 2.07
CA THR A 34 -3.63 1.45 2.34
C THR A 34 -3.33 1.39 3.83
N GLY A 35 -3.51 2.51 4.55
CA GLY A 35 -3.36 2.53 6.00
C GLY A 35 -4.31 1.56 6.71
N ILE A 36 -5.57 1.52 6.28
CA ILE A 36 -6.58 0.60 6.82
C ILE A 36 -6.16 -0.85 6.56
N GLY A 37 -5.74 -1.18 5.33
CA GLY A 37 -5.27 -2.52 4.99
C GLY A 37 -4.03 -2.94 5.80
N LEU A 38 -3.05 -2.05 5.95
CA LEU A 38 -1.84 -2.31 6.75
C LEU A 38 -2.17 -2.51 8.23
N ALA A 39 -3.07 -1.69 8.79
CA ALA A 39 -3.51 -1.82 10.18
C ALA A 39 -4.23 -3.16 10.42
N MET A 40 -5.20 -3.48 9.58
CA MET A 40 -5.99 -4.71 9.70
C MET A 40 -5.09 -5.96 9.58
N ILE A 41 -4.29 -6.05 8.53
CA ILE A 41 -3.46 -7.22 8.27
C ILE A 41 -2.28 -7.28 9.25
N GLY A 42 -1.66 -6.14 9.54
CA GLY A 42 -0.58 -6.04 10.53
C GLY A 42 -1.03 -6.57 11.88
N ARG A 43 -2.20 -6.16 12.36
CA ARG A 43 -2.77 -6.64 13.63
C ARG A 43 -2.97 -8.16 13.64
N VAL A 44 -3.53 -8.72 12.57
CA VAL A 44 -3.76 -10.19 12.46
C VAL A 44 -2.43 -10.95 12.47
N LEU A 45 -1.38 -10.38 11.88
CA LEU A 45 -0.05 -10.99 11.81
C LEU A 45 0.84 -10.68 13.03
N GLY A 46 0.34 -9.90 14.01
CA GLY A 46 1.06 -9.58 15.24
C GLY A 46 2.05 -8.41 15.12
N TYR A 47 1.86 -7.53 14.17
CA TYR A 47 2.63 -6.30 13.99
C TYR A 47 1.91 -5.08 14.57
N ARG A 48 2.67 -4.10 15.02
CA ARG A 48 2.16 -2.76 15.30
C ARG A 48 2.10 -1.97 14.00
N THR A 49 1.22 -0.99 13.93
CA THR A 49 1.09 -0.13 12.75
C THR A 49 1.01 1.32 13.19
N LEU A 50 1.90 2.14 12.65
CA LEU A 50 1.93 3.60 12.82
C LEU A 50 1.58 4.26 11.51
N ILE A 51 0.48 4.99 11.48
CA ILE A 51 0.01 5.72 10.28
C ILE A 51 0.20 7.22 10.50
N VAL A 52 1.00 7.83 9.64
CA VAL A 52 1.11 9.29 9.54
C VAL A 52 0.07 9.79 8.56
N ILE A 53 -0.84 10.63 9.04
CA ILE A 53 -2.05 11.03 8.30
C ILE A 53 -2.35 12.52 8.51
N PRO A 54 -2.78 13.25 7.46
CA PRO A 54 -3.22 14.63 7.61
C PRO A 54 -4.42 14.74 8.55
N GLU A 55 -4.40 15.73 9.42
CA GLU A 55 -5.49 16.02 10.36
C GLU A 55 -6.80 16.47 9.68
N THR A 56 -6.72 16.85 8.39
CA THR A 56 -7.85 17.26 7.55
C THR A 56 -8.69 16.08 7.02
N GLN A 57 -8.28 14.84 7.32
CA GLN A 57 -9.04 13.66 6.88
C GLN A 57 -10.32 13.47 7.70
N SER A 58 -11.27 12.71 7.13
CA SER A 58 -12.56 12.50 7.76
C SER A 58 -12.47 11.70 9.07
N PRO A 59 -13.33 11.99 10.07
CA PRO A 59 -13.37 11.26 11.34
C PRO A 59 -13.52 9.74 11.14
N GLU A 60 -14.31 9.31 10.17
CA GLU A 60 -14.57 7.90 9.87
C GLU A 60 -13.28 7.14 9.48
N LYS A 61 -12.35 7.82 8.81
CA LYS A 61 -11.03 7.23 8.50
C LYS A 61 -10.19 7.02 9.74
N PHE A 62 -10.19 8.00 10.64
CA PHE A 62 -9.46 7.87 11.92
C PHE A 62 -10.06 6.75 12.78
N GLU A 63 -11.38 6.67 12.84
CA GLU A 63 -12.08 5.61 13.58
C GLU A 63 -11.78 4.23 12.99
N ALA A 64 -11.83 4.07 11.68
CA ALA A 64 -11.50 2.80 11.01
C ALA A 64 -10.05 2.37 11.29
N LEU A 65 -9.09 3.28 11.25
CA LEU A 65 -7.68 2.98 11.56
C LEU A 65 -7.50 2.56 13.02
N ARG A 66 -8.13 3.30 13.96
CA ARG A 66 -8.07 2.98 15.40
C ARG A 66 -8.76 1.65 15.73
N LEU A 67 -9.88 1.34 15.06
CA LEU A 67 -10.60 0.08 15.22
C LEU A 67 -9.69 -1.13 14.91
N PHE A 68 -8.84 -1.00 13.88
CA PHE A 68 -7.85 -2.02 13.56
C PHE A 68 -6.56 -1.91 14.38
N GLY A 69 -6.50 -1.00 15.36
CA GLY A 69 -5.39 -0.90 16.32
C GLY A 69 -4.18 -0.14 15.79
N ALA A 70 -4.34 0.69 14.75
CA ALA A 70 -3.28 1.56 14.31
C ALA A 70 -3.06 2.71 15.29
N GLU A 71 -1.80 3.01 15.56
CA GLU A 71 -1.37 4.27 16.15
C GLU A 71 -1.38 5.35 15.07
N LEU A 72 -1.93 6.53 15.39
CA LEU A 72 -2.02 7.64 14.44
C LEU A 72 -1.12 8.78 14.84
N LYS A 73 -0.28 9.22 13.92
CA LYS A 73 0.41 10.51 14.00
C LYS A 73 -0.31 11.49 13.09
N LEU A 74 -1.09 12.38 13.68
CA LEU A 74 -1.76 13.45 12.95
C LEU A 74 -0.75 14.54 12.62
N VAL A 75 -0.80 15.05 11.40
CA VAL A 75 0.07 16.11 10.91
C VAL A 75 -0.73 17.12 10.11
N PRO A 76 -0.33 18.41 10.09
CA PRO A 76 -0.92 19.39 9.19
C PRO A 76 -0.79 18.98 7.73
N GLU A 77 -1.76 19.37 6.92
CA GLU A 77 -1.66 19.18 5.47
C GLU A 77 -0.50 19.98 4.90
N ALA A 78 0.26 19.37 4.01
CA ALA A 78 1.43 19.99 3.39
C ALA A 78 1.65 19.45 1.98
N PRO A 79 2.22 20.25 1.05
CA PRO A 79 2.58 19.79 -0.29
C PRO A 79 3.60 18.64 -0.26
N TYR A 80 3.49 17.71 -1.21
CA TYR A 80 4.39 16.54 -1.32
C TYR A 80 5.88 16.92 -1.41
N SER A 81 6.18 18.07 -2.00
CA SER A 81 7.55 18.59 -2.15
C SER A 81 8.20 19.04 -0.84
N THR A 82 7.45 19.14 0.25
CA THR A 82 7.97 19.65 1.54
C THR A 82 8.32 18.52 2.50
N PRO A 83 9.31 18.71 3.39
CA PRO A 83 9.63 17.73 4.45
C PRO A 83 8.48 17.49 5.43
N ARG A 84 7.50 18.40 5.49
CA ARG A 84 6.32 18.31 6.37
C ARG A 84 5.21 17.45 5.80
N HIS A 85 5.33 16.96 4.57
CA HIS A 85 4.35 16.07 4.00
C HIS A 85 4.32 14.73 4.76
N PHE A 86 3.14 14.19 4.99
CA PHE A 86 2.94 12.97 5.81
C PHE A 86 3.78 11.76 5.34
N VAL A 87 4.03 11.63 4.03
CA VAL A 87 4.91 10.57 3.50
C VAL A 87 6.35 10.77 3.96
N ARG A 88 6.87 12.02 3.90
CA ARG A 88 8.24 12.34 4.34
C ARG A 88 8.43 12.17 5.84
N ILE A 89 7.42 12.56 6.62
CA ILE A 89 7.42 12.35 8.07
C ILE A 89 7.42 10.85 8.40
N ALA A 90 6.68 10.03 7.67
CA ALA A 90 6.69 8.58 7.88
C ALA A 90 8.07 7.96 7.56
N GLU A 91 8.73 8.43 6.51
CA GLU A 91 10.11 8.01 6.17
C GLU A 91 11.09 8.37 7.30
N LEU A 92 11.04 9.60 7.79
CA LEU A 92 11.89 10.07 8.90
C LEU A 92 11.66 9.26 10.17
N LEU A 93 10.40 9.05 10.57
CA LEU A 93 10.07 8.24 11.74
C LEU A 93 10.56 6.81 11.63
N THR A 94 10.46 6.21 10.43
CA THR A 94 11.00 4.87 10.18
C THR A 94 12.51 4.84 10.40
N GLN A 95 13.21 5.86 9.94
CA GLN A 95 14.65 5.99 10.14
C GLN A 95 15.00 6.16 11.62
N GLU A 96 14.39 7.12 12.31
CA GLU A 96 14.62 7.40 13.74
C GLU A 96 14.38 6.15 14.61
N MET A 97 13.29 5.41 14.34
CA MET A 97 12.99 4.17 15.07
C MET A 97 14.06 3.11 14.84
N ASN A 98 14.62 3.01 13.64
CA ASN A 98 15.66 2.04 13.32
C ASN A 98 17.05 2.48 13.82
N GLU A 99 17.32 3.78 13.93
CA GLU A 99 18.52 4.30 14.60
C GLU A 99 18.51 3.99 16.10
N ALA A 100 17.35 4.15 16.74
CA ALA A 100 17.18 3.82 18.14
C ALA A 100 17.22 2.30 18.41
N SER A 101 16.67 1.49 17.49
CA SER A 101 16.65 0.03 17.61
C SER A 101 16.62 -0.61 16.22
N PRO A 102 17.74 -1.19 15.74
CA PRO A 102 17.82 -1.73 14.39
C PRO A 102 16.76 -2.79 14.08
N GLY A 103 15.97 -2.54 13.05
CA GLY A 103 14.88 -3.39 12.61
C GLY A 103 13.58 -3.26 13.42
N ALA A 104 13.43 -2.20 14.23
CA ALA A 104 12.22 -1.90 14.98
C ALA A 104 11.05 -1.48 14.09
N ALA A 105 11.34 -0.86 12.95
CA ALA A 105 10.34 -0.33 12.03
C ALA A 105 10.59 -0.72 10.58
N PHE A 106 9.49 -0.90 9.84
CA PHE A 106 9.48 -1.12 8.40
C PHE A 106 8.57 -0.09 7.73
N GLY A 107 9.13 0.73 6.86
CA GLY A 107 8.38 1.66 6.01
C GLY A 107 7.73 0.92 4.85
N ALA A 108 6.39 0.91 4.78
CA ALA A 108 5.67 0.18 3.73
C ALA A 108 5.83 0.83 2.35
N ARG A 109 5.91 2.19 2.27
CA ARG A 109 6.25 2.98 1.08
C ARG A 109 5.44 2.58 -0.16
N GLN A 110 4.12 2.63 -0.06
CA GLN A 110 3.20 2.11 -1.07
C GLN A 110 3.45 2.60 -2.51
N PHE A 111 4.05 3.78 -2.67
CA PHE A 111 4.32 4.37 -3.99
C PHE A 111 5.60 3.82 -4.63
N ASP A 112 6.61 3.46 -3.83
CA ASP A 112 7.93 3.02 -4.30
C ASP A 112 8.12 1.51 -4.20
N ASN A 113 7.39 0.85 -3.28
CA ASN A 113 7.57 -0.56 -3.00
C ASN A 113 6.98 -1.43 -4.11
N VAL A 114 7.85 -2.01 -4.91
CA VAL A 114 7.47 -2.87 -6.05
C VAL A 114 6.68 -4.12 -5.65
N ALA A 115 6.73 -4.54 -4.39
CA ALA A 115 5.92 -5.65 -3.88
C ALA A 115 4.42 -5.41 -4.06
N ASN A 116 3.98 -4.15 -4.06
CA ASN A 116 2.61 -3.76 -4.41
C ASN A 116 2.22 -4.28 -5.81
N ARG A 117 3.02 -3.92 -6.82
CA ARG A 117 2.80 -4.35 -8.21
C ARG A 117 2.96 -5.88 -8.37
N GLU A 118 3.99 -6.45 -7.79
CA GLU A 118 4.30 -7.88 -7.90
C GLU A 118 3.19 -8.74 -7.31
N PHE A 119 2.62 -8.35 -6.18
CA PHE A 119 1.51 -9.06 -5.58
C PHE A 119 0.26 -9.04 -6.48
N HIS A 120 -0.07 -7.89 -7.09
CA HIS A 120 -1.17 -7.80 -8.04
C HIS A 120 -0.91 -8.62 -9.32
N SER A 121 0.34 -8.69 -9.78
CA SER A 121 0.69 -9.53 -10.91
C SER A 121 0.50 -11.01 -10.61
N ALA A 122 0.98 -11.44 -9.44
CA ALA A 122 0.93 -12.86 -9.05
C ALA A 122 -0.47 -13.34 -8.64
N THR A 123 -1.34 -12.45 -8.14
CA THR A 123 -2.66 -12.81 -7.62
C THR A 123 -3.79 -12.21 -8.45
N THR A 124 -4.03 -10.92 -8.35
CA THR A 124 -5.18 -10.24 -8.98
C THR A 124 -5.21 -10.47 -10.49
N GLY A 125 -4.08 -10.32 -11.16
CA GLY A 125 -3.99 -10.55 -12.61
C GLY A 125 -4.16 -12.00 -13.00
N ALA A 126 -3.65 -12.93 -12.20
CA ALA A 126 -3.85 -14.37 -12.42
C ALA A 126 -5.32 -14.77 -12.22
N GLU A 127 -5.96 -14.28 -11.16
CA GLU A 127 -7.38 -14.51 -10.87
C GLU A 127 -8.29 -13.96 -11.97
N ILE A 128 -8.02 -12.75 -12.46
CA ILE A 128 -8.80 -12.17 -13.58
C ILE A 128 -8.66 -13.05 -14.82
N TRP A 129 -7.47 -13.49 -15.16
CA TRP A 129 -7.25 -14.37 -16.30
C TRP A 129 -8.02 -15.69 -16.18
N GLU A 130 -7.97 -16.32 -15.02
CA GLU A 130 -8.66 -17.57 -14.74
C GLU A 130 -10.19 -17.40 -14.79
N GLN A 131 -10.71 -16.38 -14.09
CA GLN A 131 -12.16 -16.10 -14.02
C GLN A 131 -12.78 -15.73 -15.37
N THR A 132 -11.99 -15.14 -16.26
CA THR A 132 -12.44 -14.84 -17.65
C THR A 132 -12.22 -15.98 -18.61
N GLY A 133 -11.64 -17.11 -18.17
CA GLY A 133 -11.23 -18.20 -19.05
C GLY A 133 -10.21 -17.78 -20.12
N GLY A 134 -9.41 -16.76 -19.84
CA GLY A 134 -8.47 -16.16 -20.79
C GLY A 134 -9.11 -15.30 -21.89
N LYS A 135 -10.40 -15.11 -21.85
CA LYS A 135 -11.17 -14.31 -22.83
C LYS A 135 -11.33 -12.88 -22.31
N ILE A 136 -10.26 -12.11 -22.42
CA ILE A 136 -10.21 -10.72 -21.99
C ILE A 136 -9.53 -9.87 -23.06
N ASP A 137 -10.22 -8.82 -23.52
CA ASP A 137 -9.73 -7.90 -24.54
C ASP A 137 -9.09 -6.66 -23.94
N GLY A 138 -9.53 -6.25 -22.75
CA GLY A 138 -9.00 -5.07 -22.07
C GLY A 138 -9.19 -5.11 -20.57
N PHE A 139 -8.31 -4.38 -19.86
CA PHE A 139 -8.40 -4.12 -18.44
C PHE A 139 -8.26 -2.62 -18.19
N ASN A 140 -9.22 -2.08 -17.45
CA ASN A 140 -9.26 -0.67 -17.10
C ASN A 140 -9.43 -0.50 -15.59
N CYS A 141 -8.65 0.39 -14.98
CA CYS A 141 -8.87 0.81 -13.60
C CYS A 141 -8.31 2.21 -13.32
N ALA A 142 -8.79 2.80 -12.23
CA ALA A 142 -8.20 4.03 -11.68
C ALA A 142 -6.81 3.78 -11.10
N VAL A 143 -5.99 4.83 -11.02
CA VAL A 143 -4.62 4.77 -10.51
C VAL A 143 -4.46 5.69 -9.30
N GLY A 144 -4.07 5.11 -8.16
CA GLY A 144 -3.48 5.83 -7.05
C GLY A 144 -1.97 5.62 -7.05
N THR A 145 -1.52 4.44 -6.56
CA THR A 145 -0.10 4.07 -6.56
C THR A 145 0.39 3.46 -7.88
N GLY A 146 -0.52 3.10 -8.76
CA GLY A 146 -0.21 2.37 -9.99
C GLY A 146 -0.06 0.85 -9.84
N GLY A 147 0.06 0.34 -8.62
CA GLY A 147 0.36 -1.07 -8.36
C GLY A 147 -0.63 -2.05 -9.00
N THR A 148 -1.94 -1.77 -8.91
CA THR A 148 -2.98 -2.62 -9.48
C THR A 148 -2.91 -2.61 -11.01
N LEU A 149 -2.90 -1.43 -11.64
CA LEU A 149 -2.87 -1.32 -13.10
C LEU A 149 -1.62 -1.97 -13.68
N ALA A 150 -0.46 -1.66 -13.10
CA ALA A 150 0.81 -2.21 -13.55
C ALA A 150 0.88 -3.73 -13.35
N GLY A 151 0.54 -4.22 -12.15
CA GLY A 151 0.62 -5.65 -11.83
C GLY A 151 -0.33 -6.50 -12.66
N VAL A 152 -1.60 -6.10 -12.75
CA VAL A 152 -2.59 -6.80 -13.60
C VAL A 152 -2.19 -6.72 -15.07
N GLY A 153 -1.78 -5.52 -15.53
CA GLY A 153 -1.34 -5.32 -16.91
C GLY A 153 -0.17 -6.24 -17.29
N MET A 154 0.84 -6.35 -16.43
CA MET A 154 1.97 -7.29 -16.62
C MET A 154 1.49 -8.72 -16.71
N ALA A 155 0.63 -9.18 -15.81
CA ALA A 155 0.13 -10.55 -15.79
C ALA A 155 -0.70 -10.91 -17.02
N LEU A 156 -1.56 -9.99 -17.47
CA LEU A 156 -2.41 -10.19 -18.64
C LEU A 156 -1.61 -10.14 -19.94
N LYS A 157 -0.74 -9.14 -20.09
CA LYS A 157 0.11 -9.01 -21.28
C LYS A 157 1.12 -10.13 -21.44
N ALA A 158 1.60 -10.73 -20.38
CA ALA A 158 2.47 -11.91 -20.44
C ALA A 158 1.75 -13.13 -21.03
N ARG A 159 0.42 -13.20 -20.90
CA ARG A 159 -0.42 -14.29 -21.43
C ARG A 159 -1.00 -13.97 -22.81
N ASN A 160 -1.42 -12.74 -23.00
CA ASN A 160 -1.97 -12.24 -24.26
C ASN A 160 -1.50 -10.78 -24.49
N PRO A 161 -0.47 -10.56 -25.33
CA PRO A 161 0.06 -9.23 -25.62
C PRO A 161 -0.96 -8.25 -26.24
N LYS A 162 -2.07 -8.76 -26.80
CA LYS A 162 -3.12 -7.95 -27.43
C LYS A 162 -4.07 -7.30 -26.42
N VAL A 163 -4.12 -7.75 -25.16
CA VAL A 163 -4.98 -7.14 -24.13
C VAL A 163 -4.69 -5.65 -24.02
N VAL A 164 -5.72 -4.84 -24.13
CA VAL A 164 -5.60 -3.38 -23.96
C VAL A 164 -5.58 -3.03 -22.48
N ILE A 165 -4.59 -2.24 -22.06
CA ILE A 165 -4.54 -1.71 -20.68
C ILE A 165 -4.88 -0.23 -20.74
N ALA A 166 -5.92 0.15 -20.02
CA ALA A 166 -6.44 1.52 -20.00
C ALA A 166 -6.45 2.08 -18.57
N LEU A 167 -6.21 3.37 -18.46
CA LEU A 167 -6.27 4.15 -17.24
C LEU A 167 -7.57 4.97 -17.25
N SER A 168 -8.36 4.87 -16.18
CA SER A 168 -9.44 5.81 -15.88
C SER A 168 -8.99 6.75 -14.77
N ASP A 169 -8.87 8.01 -15.11
CA ASP A 169 -8.46 9.06 -14.18
C ASP A 169 -9.41 10.23 -14.25
N PRO A 170 -9.84 10.83 -13.13
CA PRO A 170 -10.69 12.01 -13.17
C PRO A 170 -9.87 13.20 -13.74
N MET A 171 -10.56 14.13 -14.36
CA MET A 171 -9.91 15.37 -14.85
C MET A 171 -9.32 16.13 -13.66
N GLY A 172 -8.03 16.42 -13.74
CA GLY A 172 -7.30 17.16 -12.69
C GLY A 172 -6.73 16.28 -11.57
N ALA A 173 -6.66 14.97 -11.76
CA ALA A 173 -5.99 14.08 -10.81
C ALA A 173 -4.46 14.16 -10.94
#